data_9efe0bf8a82a239ce4fc43e1e6130d22
#
_entry.id   9efe0bf8a82a239ce4fc43e1e6130d22
#
_cell.length_a   1.000
_cell.length_b   1.000
_cell.length_c   1.000
_cell.angle_alpha   90.00
_cell.angle_beta   90.00
_cell.angle_gamma   90.00
#
_symmetry.space_group_name_H-M   'P 1'
#
loop_
_entity.id
_entity.type
_entity.pdbx_description
1 polymer ?
#
loop_
_entity_poly.entity_id
_entity_poly.type
_entity_poly.pdbx_seq_one_letter_code
_entity_poly.pdbx_strand_id
1 'polypeptide(L)'
;LENARPQIREGDIVIVNTGWHKYYGDNRHYYAYSPGFYKEAGEWFVNKKVKMCGSDTQALDHPLGTAIGPHGTGAPNGLIPQVNEEYFRETGRRVIEDFPEWEPCHNAILSAGICGFENVGGDIDKVTGKRVTFAAFPWRWKKGDGCIVRLVAIVDPNGTFRIETGRDND
;
A
#
# COMPACT_ATOMS: atom_id res chain seq x y z
N LEU A 1 -6.42 11.05 -1.98
CA LEU A 1 -6.58 10.84 -0.53
C LEU A 1 -7.29 12.02 0.15
N GLU A 2 -6.98 13.28 -0.17
CA GLU A 2 -7.63 14.46 0.43
C GLU A 2 -9.15 14.49 0.26
N ASN A 3 -9.66 13.97 -0.84
CA ASN A 3 -11.09 13.91 -1.14
C ASN A 3 -11.77 12.62 -0.67
N ALA A 4 -11.07 11.80 0.12
CA ALA A 4 -11.63 10.56 0.64
C ALA A 4 -12.89 10.80 1.50
N ARG A 5 -13.82 9.88 1.42
CA ARG A 5 -15.01 9.84 2.27
C ARG A 5 -15.18 8.44 2.82
N PRO A 6 -15.29 8.28 4.16
CA PRO A 6 -15.15 9.31 5.22
C PRO A 6 -13.80 10.03 5.17
N GLN A 7 -13.74 11.26 5.71
CA GLN A 7 -12.50 12.04 5.72
C GLN A 7 -11.43 11.39 6.60
N ILE A 8 -10.21 11.28 6.09
CA ILE A 8 -9.07 10.73 6.83
C ILE A 8 -8.61 11.75 7.90
N ARG A 9 -8.41 11.27 9.12
CA ARG A 9 -8.00 12.06 10.30
C ARG A 9 -6.60 11.65 10.77
N GLU A 10 -5.97 12.50 11.58
CA GLU A 10 -4.75 12.14 12.31
C GLU A 10 -5.00 10.90 13.18
N GLY A 11 -4.05 9.96 13.17
CA GLY A 11 -4.14 8.71 13.93
C GLY A 11 -4.93 7.58 13.26
N ASP A 12 -5.54 7.81 12.10
CA ASP A 12 -6.23 6.76 11.37
C ASP A 12 -5.28 5.70 10.81
N ILE A 13 -5.76 4.48 10.65
CA ILE A 13 -5.17 3.47 9.78
C ILE A 13 -5.85 3.59 8.42
N VAL A 14 -5.05 3.85 7.39
CA VAL A 14 -5.57 4.11 6.03
C VAL A 14 -5.23 2.95 5.11
N ILE A 15 -6.25 2.21 4.68
CA ILE A 15 -6.09 1.15 3.67
C ILE A 15 -6.67 1.64 2.35
N VAL A 16 -5.84 1.68 1.32
CA VAL A 16 -6.24 2.07 -0.04
C VAL A 16 -6.61 0.83 -0.82
N ASN A 17 -7.85 0.75 -1.23
CA ASN A 17 -8.35 -0.31 -2.11
C ASN A 17 -8.28 0.19 -3.57
N THR A 18 -7.36 -0.34 -4.34
CA THR A 18 -7.18 -0.03 -5.76
C THR A 18 -7.98 -1.00 -6.67
N GLY A 19 -8.48 -2.09 -6.09
CA GLY A 19 -9.09 -3.21 -6.81
C GLY A 19 -8.07 -4.23 -7.30
N TRP A 20 -6.78 -4.02 -7.02
CA TRP A 20 -5.71 -4.90 -7.53
C TRP A 20 -5.71 -6.29 -6.89
N HIS A 21 -6.22 -6.43 -5.67
CA HIS A 21 -6.43 -7.74 -5.02
C HIS A 21 -7.17 -8.77 -5.88
N LYS A 22 -7.98 -8.30 -6.85
CA LYS A 22 -8.71 -9.17 -7.79
C LYS A 22 -7.79 -9.92 -8.77
N TYR A 23 -6.56 -9.42 -8.93
CA TYR A 23 -5.53 -10.04 -9.78
C TYR A 23 -4.51 -10.84 -8.97
N TYR A 24 -4.74 -11.01 -7.66
CA TYR A 24 -3.82 -11.71 -6.78
C TYR A 24 -3.43 -13.08 -7.34
N GLY A 25 -2.14 -13.30 -7.48
CA GLY A 25 -1.60 -14.54 -8.02
C GLY A 25 -0.09 -14.45 -8.21
N ASP A 26 0.55 -15.61 -8.27
CA ASP A 26 1.99 -15.70 -8.56
C ASP A 26 2.23 -15.56 -10.08
N ASN A 27 2.15 -14.34 -10.55
CA ASN A 27 2.33 -14.03 -11.96
C ASN A 27 2.86 -12.61 -12.19
N ARG A 28 3.46 -12.42 -13.37
CA ARG A 28 4.03 -11.14 -13.78
C ARG A 28 3.01 -10.00 -13.77
N HIS A 29 1.76 -10.26 -14.14
CA HIS A 29 0.73 -9.22 -14.17
C HIS A 29 0.52 -8.62 -12.79
N TYR A 30 0.38 -9.47 -11.77
CA TYR A 30 0.18 -9.02 -10.40
C TYR A 30 1.35 -8.20 -9.88
N TYR A 31 2.59 -8.68 -10.09
CA TYR A 31 3.78 -8.03 -9.53
C TYR A 31 4.20 -6.76 -10.27
N ALA A 32 4.14 -6.77 -11.60
CA ALA A 32 4.81 -5.74 -12.40
C ALA A 32 3.90 -4.59 -12.84
N TYR A 33 2.59 -4.79 -12.86
CA TYR A 33 1.65 -3.81 -13.39
C TYR A 33 0.67 -3.27 -12.35
N SER A 34 0.91 -3.56 -11.07
CA SER A 34 0.09 -2.99 -10.00
C SER A 34 0.24 -1.48 -9.97
N PRO A 35 -0.82 -0.75 -9.60
CA PRO A 35 -0.65 0.60 -9.10
C PRO A 35 0.20 0.57 -7.83
N GLY A 36 0.67 1.73 -7.39
CA GLY A 36 1.43 1.83 -6.15
C GLY A 36 1.56 3.29 -5.75
N PHE A 37 2.01 3.51 -4.54
CA PHE A 37 2.34 4.84 -4.06
C PHE A 37 3.69 5.27 -4.60
N TYR A 38 3.96 6.55 -4.54
CA TYR A 38 5.27 7.10 -4.75
C TYR A 38 5.56 8.14 -3.65
N LYS A 39 6.58 8.97 -3.82
CA LYS A 39 7.06 9.92 -2.82
C LYS A 39 5.96 10.79 -2.22
N GLU A 40 5.14 11.39 -3.06
CA GLU A 40 4.09 12.31 -2.64
C GLU A 40 3.05 11.66 -1.73
N ALA A 41 2.73 10.38 -1.99
CA ALA A 41 1.81 9.63 -1.14
C ALA A 41 2.45 9.32 0.23
N GLY A 42 3.73 8.91 0.24
CA GLY A 42 4.48 8.69 1.47
C GLY A 42 4.56 9.95 2.34
N GLU A 43 4.95 11.08 1.74
CA GLU A 43 4.98 12.37 2.41
C GLU A 43 3.60 12.80 2.92
N TRP A 44 2.55 12.52 2.16
CA TRP A 44 1.18 12.81 2.58
C TRP A 44 0.78 12.00 3.82
N PHE A 45 1.07 10.70 3.88
CA PHE A 45 0.79 9.88 5.05
C PHE A 45 1.52 10.42 6.30
N VAL A 46 2.77 10.80 6.15
CA VAL A 46 3.58 11.39 7.23
C VAL A 46 2.99 12.72 7.70
N ASN A 47 2.70 13.62 6.78
CA ASN A 47 2.14 14.94 7.08
C ASN A 47 0.74 14.85 7.71
N LYS A 48 -0.05 13.86 7.29
CA LYS A 48 -1.37 13.59 7.85
C LYS A 48 -1.30 12.91 9.22
N LYS A 49 -0.11 12.44 9.61
CA LYS A 49 0.15 11.71 10.86
C LYS A 49 -0.76 10.49 11.01
N VAL A 50 -0.91 9.73 9.94
CA VAL A 50 -1.64 8.46 10.02
C VAL A 50 -0.90 7.49 10.93
N LYS A 51 -1.62 6.61 11.58
CA LYS A 51 -1.04 5.60 12.47
C LYS A 51 -0.37 4.47 11.68
N MET A 52 -1.00 4.04 10.61
CA MET A 52 -0.52 3.03 9.68
C MET A 52 -1.14 3.28 8.30
N CYS A 53 -0.53 2.76 7.26
CA CYS A 53 -1.13 2.77 5.92
C CYS A 53 -1.07 1.39 5.29
N GLY A 54 -1.75 1.20 4.16
CA GLY A 54 -1.71 -0.06 3.44
C GLY A 54 -2.40 0.00 2.09
N SER A 55 -2.19 -1.05 1.30
CA SER A 55 -2.88 -1.23 0.02
C SER A 55 -3.12 -2.70 -0.30
N ASP A 56 -3.94 -2.93 -1.30
CA ASP A 56 -4.23 -4.26 -1.87
C ASP A 56 -3.24 -4.67 -2.98
N THR A 57 -2.13 -3.95 -3.08
CA THR A 57 -1.05 -4.22 -4.04
C THR A 57 0.06 -5.04 -3.42
N GLN A 58 0.90 -5.63 -4.25
CA GLN A 58 2.02 -6.50 -3.81
C GLN A 58 3.06 -5.76 -2.95
N ALA A 59 3.21 -4.47 -3.15
CA ALA A 59 4.03 -3.55 -2.38
C ALA A 59 3.31 -2.21 -2.26
N LEU A 60 3.68 -1.39 -1.29
CA LEU A 60 3.17 -0.03 -1.17
C LEU A 60 3.67 0.85 -2.30
N ASP A 61 4.97 0.78 -2.61
CA ASP A 61 5.54 1.56 -3.71
C ASP A 61 5.13 1.02 -5.08
N HIS A 62 5.06 1.94 -6.04
CA HIS A 62 4.85 1.60 -7.43
C HIS A 62 5.95 0.66 -7.92
N PRO A 63 5.65 -0.43 -8.64
CA PRO A 63 6.63 -1.43 -9.05
C PRO A 63 7.87 -0.85 -9.74
N LEU A 64 7.71 0.19 -10.55
CA LEU A 64 8.82 0.84 -11.24
C LEU A 64 9.76 1.60 -10.29
N GLY A 65 9.32 1.94 -9.10
CA GLY A 65 10.15 2.50 -8.01
C GLY A 65 10.78 1.46 -7.09
N THR A 66 10.62 0.18 -7.38
CA THR A 66 11.14 -0.95 -6.58
C THR A 66 12.18 -1.76 -7.35
N ALA A 67 12.63 -2.87 -6.76
CA ALA A 67 13.51 -3.83 -7.43
C ALA A 67 12.87 -4.52 -8.66
N ILE A 68 11.58 -4.42 -8.87
CA ILE A 68 10.90 -4.86 -10.11
C ILE A 68 11.35 -4.00 -11.29
N GLY A 69 11.41 -2.68 -11.09
CA GLY A 69 12.04 -1.73 -11.99
C GLY A 69 13.57 -1.71 -11.84
N PRO A 70 14.24 -0.64 -12.29
CA PRO A 70 15.71 -0.59 -12.32
C PRO A 70 16.37 -0.25 -10.99
N HIS A 71 15.67 -0.43 -9.86
CA HIS A 71 16.13 -0.05 -8.52
C HIS A 71 16.56 -1.25 -7.68
N GLY A 72 17.26 -0.95 -6.57
CA GLY A 72 17.72 -1.97 -5.61
C GLY A 72 19.00 -2.66 -6.01
N THR A 73 19.38 -3.68 -5.21
CA THR A 73 20.68 -4.36 -5.28
C THR A 73 20.51 -5.74 -5.91
N GLY A 74 20.07 -6.03 -6.96
CA GLY A 74 19.90 -7.42 -7.41
C GLY A 74 20.20 -7.63 -8.89
N ALA A 75 19.53 -6.90 -9.72
CA ALA A 75 19.69 -7.01 -11.16
C ALA A 75 19.85 -5.60 -11.76
N PRO A 76 20.84 -5.38 -12.62
CA PRO A 76 21.09 -4.07 -13.22
C PRO A 76 19.89 -3.49 -13.97
N ASN A 77 19.00 -4.34 -14.44
CA ASN A 77 17.80 -3.97 -15.19
C ASN A 77 16.49 -4.31 -14.42
N GLY A 78 16.57 -4.50 -13.10
CA GLY A 78 15.45 -4.92 -12.27
C GLY A 78 15.17 -6.43 -12.32
N LEU A 79 14.29 -6.89 -11.46
CA LEU A 79 13.88 -8.31 -11.38
C LEU A 79 13.03 -8.74 -12.59
N ILE A 80 12.36 -7.80 -13.24
CA ILE A 80 11.55 -8.04 -14.44
C ILE A 80 11.98 -7.05 -15.54
N PRO A 81 13.10 -7.30 -16.24
CA PRO A 81 13.67 -6.37 -17.22
C PRO A 81 12.70 -5.93 -18.32
N GLN A 82 11.78 -6.82 -18.71
CA GLN A 82 10.80 -6.56 -19.77
C GLN A 82 9.88 -5.34 -19.44
N VAL A 83 9.67 -5.06 -18.16
CA VAL A 83 8.85 -3.91 -17.74
C VAL A 83 9.49 -2.59 -18.15
N ASN A 84 10.81 -2.50 -18.04
CA ASN A 84 11.56 -1.31 -18.45
C ASN A 84 11.49 -1.07 -19.97
N GLU A 85 11.58 -2.14 -20.75
CA GLU A 85 11.47 -2.08 -22.23
C GLU A 85 10.05 -1.70 -22.66
N GLU A 86 9.05 -2.26 -22.01
CA GLU A 86 7.64 -1.94 -22.24
C GLU A 86 7.33 -0.49 -21.90
N TYR A 87 7.78 -0.01 -20.74
CA TYR A 87 7.63 1.38 -20.33
C TYR A 87 8.24 2.34 -21.35
N PHE A 88 9.48 2.06 -21.78
CA PHE A 88 10.14 2.87 -22.81
C PHE A 88 9.38 2.87 -24.13
N ARG A 89 8.87 1.72 -24.55
CA ARG A 89 8.10 1.60 -25.79
C ARG A 89 6.79 2.39 -25.75
N GLU A 90 6.13 2.41 -24.60
CA GLU A 90 4.84 3.09 -24.43
C GLU A 90 4.98 4.60 -24.23
N THR A 91 6.00 5.02 -23.47
CA THR A 91 6.15 6.42 -23.05
C THR A 91 7.25 7.19 -23.78
N GLY A 92 8.20 6.49 -24.42
CA GLY A 92 9.43 7.07 -24.97
C GLY A 92 10.43 7.52 -23.89
N ARG A 93 10.19 7.20 -22.63
CA ARG A 93 11.00 7.62 -21.48
C ARG A 93 11.56 6.41 -20.74
N ARG A 94 12.72 6.57 -20.12
CA ARG A 94 13.27 5.51 -19.26
C ARG A 94 12.60 5.57 -17.89
N VAL A 95 12.41 4.42 -17.28
CA VAL A 95 11.82 4.32 -15.93
C VAL A 95 12.53 5.22 -14.91
N ILE A 96 13.87 5.26 -14.93
CA ILE A 96 14.65 6.08 -13.99
C ILE A 96 14.43 7.60 -14.14
N GLU A 97 13.85 8.06 -15.23
CA GLU A 97 13.53 9.47 -15.46
C GLU A 97 12.24 9.88 -14.75
N ASP A 98 11.28 8.95 -14.65
CA ASP A 98 9.98 9.20 -14.03
C ASP A 98 9.88 8.63 -12.61
N PHE A 99 10.66 7.58 -12.33
CA PHE A 99 10.77 6.94 -11.02
C PHE A 99 12.24 6.92 -10.56
N PRO A 100 12.84 8.07 -10.24
CA PRO A 100 14.27 8.16 -9.91
C PRO A 100 14.63 7.59 -8.53
N GLU A 101 13.70 7.48 -7.62
CA GLU A 101 13.94 7.08 -6.22
C GLU A 101 13.51 5.64 -5.97
N TRP A 102 14.30 4.93 -5.17
CA TRP A 102 13.99 3.57 -4.73
C TRP A 102 13.09 3.60 -3.50
N GLU A 103 11.93 2.97 -3.62
CA GLU A 103 10.95 2.79 -2.55
C GLU A 103 10.68 4.07 -1.73
N PRO A 104 10.40 5.20 -2.39
CA PRO A 104 10.33 6.48 -1.70
C PRO A 104 9.16 6.56 -0.71
N CYS A 105 8.05 5.85 -0.96
CA CYS A 105 6.95 5.78 -0.01
C CYS A 105 7.36 5.00 1.24
N HIS A 106 7.95 3.80 1.10
CA HIS A 106 8.50 3.03 2.22
C HIS A 106 9.50 3.86 3.02
N ASN A 107 10.46 4.49 2.35
CA ASN A 107 11.47 5.31 3.00
C ASN A 107 10.85 6.44 3.83
N ALA A 108 9.84 7.11 3.33
CA ALA A 108 9.16 8.18 4.03
C ALA A 108 8.40 7.65 5.27
N ILE A 109 7.53 6.66 5.09
CA ILE A 109 6.64 6.19 6.17
C ILE A 109 7.41 5.45 7.27
N LEU A 110 8.35 4.55 6.90
CA LEU A 110 9.09 3.77 7.89
C LEU A 110 10.04 4.66 8.69
N SER A 111 10.67 5.67 8.07
CA SER A 111 11.49 6.66 8.77
C SER A 111 10.68 7.49 9.77
N ALA A 112 9.39 7.66 9.53
CA ALA A 112 8.45 8.32 10.44
C ALA A 112 7.82 7.37 11.47
N GLY A 113 8.17 6.07 11.47
CA GLY A 113 7.61 5.06 12.37
C GLY A 113 6.19 4.61 11.99
N ILE A 114 5.77 4.85 10.77
CA ILE A 114 4.47 4.41 10.24
C ILE A 114 4.67 3.05 9.58
N CYS A 115 4.00 2.00 10.10
CA CYS A 115 4.05 0.67 9.49
C CYS A 115 3.10 0.56 8.30
N GLY A 116 3.43 -0.34 7.36
CA GLY A 116 2.63 -0.61 6.18
C GLY A 116 1.94 -1.98 6.19
N PHE A 117 0.81 -2.09 5.51
CA PHE A 117 0.17 -3.34 5.12
C PHE A 117 0.21 -3.48 3.60
N GLU A 118 0.55 -4.66 3.13
CA GLU A 118 0.59 -5.00 1.71
C GLU A 118 -0.28 -6.23 1.44
N ASN A 119 -0.66 -6.42 0.19
CA ASN A 119 -1.51 -7.56 -0.21
C ASN A 119 -2.82 -7.66 0.58
N VAL A 120 -3.41 -6.55 0.95
CA VAL A 120 -4.69 -6.56 1.65
C VAL A 120 -5.77 -7.04 0.69
N GLY A 121 -6.46 -8.11 1.07
CA GLY A 121 -7.44 -8.76 0.19
C GLY A 121 -8.67 -9.24 0.97
N GLY A 122 -9.20 -10.40 0.58
CA GLY A 122 -10.39 -10.97 1.20
C GLY A 122 -11.62 -10.07 1.00
N ASP A 123 -12.25 -9.68 2.08
CA ASP A 123 -13.49 -8.88 2.07
C ASP A 123 -13.25 -7.36 2.04
N ILE A 124 -12.10 -6.89 1.56
CA ILE A 124 -11.73 -5.47 1.53
C ILE A 124 -12.83 -4.61 0.85
N ASP A 125 -13.45 -5.09 -0.21
CA ASP A 125 -14.53 -4.39 -0.93
C ASP A 125 -15.75 -4.10 -0.02
N LYS A 126 -16.01 -4.93 0.98
CA LYS A 126 -17.13 -4.77 1.90
C LYS A 126 -16.96 -3.61 2.88
N VAL A 127 -15.72 -3.20 3.12
CA VAL A 127 -15.38 -2.14 4.09
C VAL A 127 -14.79 -0.90 3.42
N THR A 128 -14.62 -0.91 2.11
CA THR A 128 -14.18 0.26 1.34
C THR A 128 -15.18 1.41 1.48
N GLY A 129 -14.67 2.61 1.73
CA GLY A 129 -15.50 3.81 1.97
C GLY A 129 -16.13 3.87 3.36
N LYS A 130 -15.67 3.05 4.31
CA LYS A 130 -16.22 2.98 5.66
C LYS A 130 -15.15 3.21 6.71
N ARG A 131 -15.56 3.72 7.87
CA ARG A 131 -14.76 3.69 9.08
C ARG A 131 -15.01 2.38 9.82
N VAL A 132 -13.92 1.67 10.10
CA VAL A 132 -13.95 0.39 10.80
C VAL A 132 -12.81 0.34 11.81
N THR A 133 -12.89 -0.54 12.80
CA THR A 133 -11.74 -0.84 13.64
C THR A 133 -10.91 -1.94 13.00
N PHE A 134 -9.65 -1.64 12.69
CA PHE A 134 -8.71 -2.66 12.23
C PHE A 134 -7.98 -3.31 13.40
N ALA A 135 -7.82 -4.63 13.32
CA ALA A 135 -6.99 -5.40 14.23
C ALA A 135 -6.05 -6.33 13.43
N ALA A 136 -4.77 -6.32 13.79
CA ALA A 136 -3.76 -7.21 13.23
C ALA A 136 -2.76 -7.59 14.32
N PHE A 137 -2.29 -8.84 14.30
CA PHE A 137 -1.44 -9.41 15.32
C PHE A 137 -0.16 -9.96 14.67
N PRO A 138 0.89 -9.11 14.50
CA PRO A 138 2.14 -9.52 13.90
C PRO A 138 2.92 -10.48 14.82
N TRP A 139 3.67 -11.38 14.22
CA TRP A 139 4.60 -12.23 14.93
C TRP A 139 5.83 -11.43 15.33
N ARG A 140 6.35 -11.70 16.51
CA ARG A 140 7.55 -11.02 17.03
C ARG A 140 8.81 -11.80 16.70
N TRP A 141 9.26 -11.71 15.47
CA TRP A 141 10.53 -12.29 15.06
C TRP A 141 11.71 -11.52 15.65
N LYS A 142 12.74 -12.25 16.10
CA LYS A 142 13.99 -11.59 16.47
C LYS A 142 14.68 -11.05 15.22
N LYS A 143 14.88 -9.75 15.15
CA LYS A 143 15.45 -9.01 14.01
C LYS A 143 14.60 -9.12 12.73
N GLY A 144 13.32 -9.39 12.83
CA GLY A 144 12.39 -9.35 11.71
C GLY A 144 11.83 -7.94 11.53
N ASP A 145 11.57 -7.57 10.30
CA ASP A 145 11.02 -6.29 9.85
C ASP A 145 9.56 -6.40 9.41
N GLY A 146 9.10 -7.62 9.09
CA GLY A 146 7.72 -7.87 8.69
C GLY A 146 7.29 -9.32 8.90
N CYS A 147 6.01 -9.57 8.79
CA CYS A 147 5.43 -10.92 8.82
C CYS A 147 4.03 -10.95 8.21
N ILE A 148 3.57 -12.15 7.91
CA ILE A 148 2.18 -12.39 7.53
C ILE A 148 1.27 -12.10 8.74
N VAL A 149 0.19 -11.34 8.51
CA VAL A 149 -0.82 -11.04 9.52
C VAL A 149 -2.22 -11.37 9.02
N ARG A 150 -3.11 -11.73 9.93
CA ARG A 150 -4.54 -11.70 9.67
C ARG A 150 -5.05 -10.30 10.00
N LEU A 151 -5.24 -9.47 8.98
CA LEU A 151 -5.92 -8.19 9.14
C LEU A 151 -7.42 -8.41 9.21
N VAL A 152 -8.07 -7.88 10.23
CA VAL A 152 -9.52 -8.01 10.47
C VAL A 152 -10.13 -6.62 10.57
N ALA A 153 -11.26 -6.43 9.91
CA ALA A 153 -12.10 -5.26 10.11
C ALA A 153 -13.26 -5.62 11.06
N ILE A 154 -13.36 -4.89 12.15
CA ILE A 154 -14.43 -5.06 13.15
C ILE A 154 -15.39 -3.90 12.98
N VAL A 155 -16.67 -4.22 12.81
CA VAL A 155 -17.75 -3.24 12.66
C VAL A 155 -18.75 -3.38 13.81
N ASP A 156 -19.33 -2.27 14.23
CA ASP A 156 -20.40 -2.22 15.24
C ASP A 156 -21.59 -1.41 14.67
N PRO A 157 -22.42 -2.03 13.82
CA PRO A 157 -23.48 -1.33 13.10
C PRO A 157 -24.48 -0.59 13.98
N ASN A 158 -24.60 -1.02 15.24
CA ASN A 158 -25.56 -0.45 16.20
C ASN A 158 -24.89 0.55 17.17
N GLY A 159 -23.56 0.68 17.16
CA GLY A 159 -22.82 1.53 18.09
C GLY A 159 -22.89 1.05 19.54
N THR A 160 -23.13 -0.22 19.78
CA THR A 160 -23.36 -0.79 21.11
C THR A 160 -22.07 -0.89 21.93
N PHE A 161 -20.95 -1.19 21.26
CA PHE A 161 -19.68 -1.50 21.91
C PHE A 161 -18.62 -0.40 21.78
N ARG A 162 -18.99 0.79 21.30
CA ARG A 162 -18.08 1.90 21.02
C ARG A 162 -16.96 1.54 20.03
N ILE A 163 -17.27 0.71 19.08
CA ILE A 163 -16.42 0.35 17.94
C ILE A 163 -16.95 1.11 16.73
N GLU A 164 -16.13 1.36 15.74
CA GLU A 164 -16.57 2.03 14.50
C GLU A 164 -17.76 1.28 13.87
N THR A 165 -18.77 2.02 13.50
CA THR A 165 -20.07 1.43 13.09
C THR A 165 -20.00 0.75 11.72
N GLY A 166 -19.04 1.13 10.90
CA GLY A 166 -18.92 0.69 9.51
C GLY A 166 -19.97 1.33 8.59
N ARG A 167 -20.61 2.43 9.03
CA ARG A 167 -21.53 3.22 8.21
C ARG A 167 -20.77 4.27 7.42
N ASP A 168 -21.32 4.67 6.28
CA ASP A 168 -20.67 5.56 5.32
C ASP A 168 -20.52 7.02 5.82
N ASN A 169 -21.23 7.41 6.87
CA ASN A 169 -21.32 8.79 7.35
C ASN A 169 -20.74 9.04 8.75
N ASP A 170 -19.93 8.12 9.26
CA ASP A 170 -19.33 8.26 10.59
C ASP A 170 -17.99 9.00 10.56
#